data_2932844a99e6e422b4bf46cdff1985f7
#
_entry.id   2932844a99e6e422b4bf46cdff1985f7
#
_cell.length_a   1.000
_cell.length_b   1.000
_cell.length_c   1.000
_cell.angle_alpha   90.00
_cell.angle_beta   90.00
_cell.angle_gamma   90.00
#
_symmetry.space_group_name_H-M   'P 1'
#
loop_
_entity.id
_entity.type
_entity.pdbx_description
1 polymer ?
#
loop_
_entity_poly.entity_id
_entity_poly.type
_entity_poly.pdbx_seq_one_letter_code
_entity_poly.pdbx_strand_id
1 'polypeptide(L)'
;MPTLFERIIGGELPADIVHRDERVTAFRDIHPRAPTHILIVPNKLIATANDIADEDEALIGHLFTVARDLAKREGIAEEGYRLIINCNSHGGQEVYHLHVHLLGGRPLGPMLSDPAA
;
A
#
# COMPACT_ATOMS: atom_id res chain seq x y z
N MET A 1 -14.02 -13.19 -10.16
CA MET A 1 -14.07 -11.73 -10.42
C MET A 1 -12.77 -11.09 -10.01
N PRO A 2 -12.18 -10.26 -10.86
CA PRO A 2 -10.96 -9.53 -10.47
C PRO A 2 -11.24 -8.56 -9.33
N THR A 3 -10.23 -8.34 -8.48
CA THR A 3 -10.33 -7.34 -7.43
C THR A 3 -10.29 -5.94 -8.03
N LEU A 4 -10.68 -4.95 -7.23
CA LEU A 4 -10.57 -3.54 -7.64
C LEU A 4 -9.14 -3.21 -8.08
N PHE A 5 -8.14 -3.69 -7.33
CA PHE A 5 -6.74 -3.39 -7.64
C PHE A 5 -6.26 -4.11 -8.90
N GLU A 6 -6.72 -5.34 -9.15
CA GLU A 6 -6.42 -6.02 -10.41
C GLU A 6 -6.94 -5.23 -11.61
N ARG A 7 -8.09 -4.63 -11.47
CA ARG A 7 -8.69 -3.81 -12.54
C ARG A 7 -7.92 -2.52 -12.76
N ILE A 8 -7.39 -1.92 -11.69
CA ILE A 8 -6.52 -0.75 -11.79
C ILE A 8 -5.20 -1.13 -12.47
N ILE A 9 -4.59 -2.23 -12.04
CA ILE A 9 -3.34 -2.73 -12.63
C ILE A 9 -3.51 -3.01 -14.11
N GLY A 10 -4.65 -3.59 -14.49
CA GLY A 10 -4.97 -3.92 -15.88
C GLY A 10 -5.42 -2.75 -16.74
N GLY A 11 -5.55 -1.56 -16.16
CA GLY A 11 -5.94 -0.37 -16.91
C GLY A 11 -7.44 -0.24 -17.13
N GLU A 12 -8.27 -1.09 -16.54
CA GLU A 12 -9.72 -1.02 -16.68
C GLU A 12 -10.36 0.12 -15.90
N LEU A 13 -9.72 0.53 -14.78
CA LEU A 13 -10.19 1.62 -13.96
C LEU A 13 -9.10 2.69 -13.90
N PRO A 14 -9.48 3.98 -13.96
CA PRO A 14 -8.50 5.06 -13.85
C PRO A 14 -7.95 5.14 -12.43
N ALA A 15 -6.68 5.52 -12.32
CA ALA A 15 -6.03 5.79 -11.04
C ALA A 15 -4.83 6.69 -11.30
N ASP A 16 -4.42 7.43 -10.27
CA ASP A 16 -3.22 8.26 -10.33
C ASP A 16 -2.02 7.37 -10.00
N ILE A 17 -1.46 6.73 -11.04
CA ILE A 17 -0.36 5.79 -10.88
C ILE A 17 0.94 6.56 -10.73
N VAL A 18 1.66 6.31 -9.64
CA VAL A 18 2.92 6.99 -9.32
C VAL A 18 4.15 6.10 -9.51
N HIS A 19 3.92 4.78 -9.65
CA HIS A 19 4.99 3.82 -9.92
C HIS A 19 4.40 2.60 -10.62
N ARG A 20 5.13 2.07 -11.59
CA ARG A 20 4.76 0.80 -12.24
C ARG A 20 6.02 0.11 -12.72
N ASP A 21 6.19 -1.14 -12.34
CA ASP A 21 7.23 -2.00 -12.88
C ASP A 21 6.65 -3.40 -13.12
N GLU A 22 7.50 -4.38 -13.46
CA GLU A 22 7.05 -5.73 -13.79
C GLU A 22 6.36 -6.44 -12.62
N ARG A 23 6.63 -6.03 -11.39
CA ARG A 23 6.17 -6.73 -10.19
C ARG A 23 5.21 -5.91 -9.33
N VAL A 24 5.30 -4.59 -9.38
CA VAL A 24 4.62 -3.71 -8.43
C VAL A 24 4.00 -2.52 -9.15
N THR A 25 2.80 -2.14 -8.71
CA THR A 25 2.12 -0.91 -9.14
C THR A 25 1.77 -0.12 -7.89
N ALA A 26 1.95 1.20 -7.94
CA ALA A 26 1.59 2.08 -6.84
C ALA A 26 0.75 3.24 -7.36
N PHE A 27 -0.29 3.59 -6.61
CA PHE A 27 -1.22 4.66 -7.00
C PHE A 27 -1.77 5.37 -5.77
N ARG A 28 -2.20 6.61 -5.97
CA ARG A 28 -2.74 7.41 -4.85
C ARG A 28 -4.12 6.92 -4.45
N ASP A 29 -4.36 6.88 -3.13
CA ASP A 29 -5.68 6.56 -2.61
C ASP A 29 -6.64 7.71 -2.96
N ILE A 30 -7.83 7.38 -3.47
CA ILE A 30 -8.83 8.40 -3.85
C ILE A 30 -9.50 9.03 -2.63
N HIS A 31 -9.36 8.42 -1.45
CA HIS A 31 -9.84 8.95 -0.17
C HIS A 31 -8.67 9.08 0.79
N PRO A 32 -7.71 10.00 0.50
CA PRO A 32 -6.48 10.07 1.26
C PRO A 32 -6.72 10.45 2.72
N ARG A 33 -5.99 9.78 3.62
CA ARG A 33 -6.06 10.03 5.06
C ARG A 33 -4.87 10.82 5.58
N ALA A 34 -3.98 11.20 4.67
CA ALA A 34 -2.81 12.01 4.96
C ALA A 34 -2.46 12.77 3.69
N PRO A 35 -1.65 13.84 3.77
CA PRO A 35 -1.23 14.59 2.57
C PRO A 35 -0.60 13.70 1.50
N THR A 36 0.18 12.69 1.92
CA THR A 36 0.63 11.61 1.04
C THR A 36 -0.04 10.34 1.51
N HIS A 37 -0.80 9.69 0.62
CA HIS A 37 -1.41 8.39 0.88
C HIS A 37 -1.39 7.59 -0.41
N ILE A 38 -0.42 6.68 -0.50
CA ILE A 38 -0.18 5.86 -1.69
C ILE A 38 -0.37 4.40 -1.32
N LEU A 39 -1.01 3.64 -2.22
CA LEU A 39 -1.17 2.20 -2.10
C LEU A 39 -0.14 1.53 -3.00
N ILE A 40 0.61 0.59 -2.45
CA ILE A 40 1.67 -0.13 -3.15
C ILE A 40 1.25 -1.59 -3.21
N VAL A 41 1.02 -2.10 -4.42
CA VAL A 41 0.44 -3.43 -4.61
C VAL A 41 1.31 -4.30 -5.49
N PRO A 42 1.43 -5.60 -5.18
CA PRO A 42 2.05 -6.54 -6.11
C PRO A 42 1.14 -6.75 -7.30
N ASN A 43 1.70 -6.88 -8.50
CA ASN A 43 0.89 -7.18 -9.68
C ASN A 43 0.29 -8.60 -9.60
N LYS A 44 1.00 -9.51 -8.92
CA LYS A 44 0.49 -10.84 -8.62
C LYS A 44 -0.62 -10.73 -7.56
N LEU A 45 -1.72 -11.42 -7.76
CA LEU A 45 -2.77 -11.45 -6.75
C LEU A 45 -2.34 -12.30 -5.56
N ILE A 46 -2.14 -11.64 -4.43
CA ILE A 46 -1.97 -12.26 -3.12
C ILE A 46 -3.07 -11.63 -2.27
N ALA A 47 -4.02 -12.41 -1.79
CA ALA A 47 -5.20 -11.84 -1.15
C ALA A 47 -4.88 -11.17 0.19
N THR A 48 -4.16 -11.86 1.06
CA THR A 48 -3.82 -11.36 2.41
C THR A 48 -2.37 -11.67 2.75
N ALA A 49 -1.88 -11.08 3.84
CA ALA A 49 -0.54 -11.38 4.34
C ALA A 49 -0.35 -12.86 4.66
N ASN A 50 -1.44 -13.53 5.07
CA ASN A 50 -1.40 -14.97 5.37
C ASN A 50 -1.18 -15.83 4.12
N ASP A 51 -1.45 -15.29 2.94
CA ASP A 51 -1.32 -16.01 1.68
C ASP A 51 0.02 -15.80 0.99
N ILE A 52 0.93 -15.04 1.62
CA ILE A 52 2.29 -14.87 1.10
C ILE A 52 3.00 -16.22 1.15
N ALA A 53 3.51 -16.67 -0.01
CA ALA A 53 4.30 -17.89 -0.08
C ALA A 53 5.79 -17.57 0.12
N ASP A 54 6.57 -18.57 0.49
CA ASP A 54 8.02 -18.39 0.65
C ASP A 54 8.68 -17.88 -0.63
N GLU A 55 8.19 -18.33 -1.78
CA GLU A 55 8.68 -17.88 -3.08
C GLU A 55 8.38 -16.41 -3.37
N ASP A 56 7.50 -15.78 -2.60
CA ASP A 56 7.13 -14.37 -2.77
C ASP A 56 8.04 -13.42 -1.97
N GLU A 57 9.03 -13.92 -1.23
CA GLU A 57 9.88 -13.07 -0.38
C GLU A 57 10.49 -11.88 -1.12
N ALA A 58 11.06 -12.12 -2.30
CA ALA A 58 11.68 -11.05 -3.08
C ALA A 58 10.65 -10.03 -3.53
N LEU A 59 9.45 -10.47 -3.90
CA LEU A 59 8.35 -9.59 -4.30
C LEU A 59 7.93 -8.71 -3.11
N ILE A 60 7.77 -9.30 -1.94
CA ILE A 60 7.38 -8.56 -0.74
C ILE A 60 8.46 -7.53 -0.37
N GLY A 61 9.73 -7.92 -0.41
CA GLY A 61 10.83 -6.98 -0.20
C GLY A 61 10.79 -5.82 -1.19
N HIS A 62 10.43 -6.10 -2.43
CA HIS A 62 10.32 -5.08 -3.47
C HIS A 62 9.23 -4.05 -3.15
N LEU A 63 8.12 -4.45 -2.53
CA LEU A 63 7.10 -3.49 -2.08
C LEU A 63 7.72 -2.43 -1.18
N PHE A 64 8.61 -2.84 -0.28
CA PHE A 64 9.25 -1.93 0.69
C PHE A 64 10.33 -1.05 0.05
N THR A 65 11.08 -1.56 -0.91
CA THR A 65 12.05 -0.72 -1.62
C THR A 65 11.34 0.33 -2.49
N VAL A 66 10.21 -0.03 -3.10
CA VAL A 66 9.37 0.92 -3.82
C VAL A 66 8.82 1.98 -2.86
N ALA A 67 8.34 1.56 -1.68
CA ALA A 67 7.84 2.49 -0.66
C ALA A 67 8.93 3.49 -0.24
N ARG A 68 10.14 3.01 0.00
CA ARG A 68 11.28 3.87 0.34
C ARG A 68 11.54 4.93 -0.74
N ASP A 69 11.55 4.50 -2.00
CA ASP A 69 11.83 5.41 -3.12
C ASP A 69 10.72 6.42 -3.31
N LEU A 70 9.46 5.99 -3.15
CA LEU A 70 8.31 6.89 -3.22
C LEU A 70 8.34 7.91 -2.08
N ALA A 71 8.69 7.51 -0.87
CA ALA A 71 8.81 8.42 0.27
C ALA A 71 9.83 9.52 -0.01
N LYS A 72 10.95 9.19 -0.64
CA LYS A 72 11.94 10.19 -1.07
C LYS A 72 11.36 11.15 -2.09
N ARG A 73 10.71 10.64 -3.12
CA ARG A 73 10.12 11.47 -4.17
C ARG A 73 9.02 12.38 -3.65
N GLU A 74 8.25 11.92 -2.66
CA GLU A 74 7.18 12.70 -2.06
C GLU A 74 7.70 13.71 -1.02
N GLY A 75 8.98 13.68 -0.69
CA GLY A 75 9.59 14.61 0.25
C GLY A 75 9.24 14.31 1.71
N ILE A 76 8.85 13.08 2.03
CA ILE A 76 8.42 12.70 3.39
C ILE A 76 9.43 11.82 4.12
N ALA A 77 10.56 11.48 3.46
CA ALA A 77 11.53 10.55 4.05
C ALA A 77 12.20 11.09 5.32
N GLU A 78 12.59 12.38 5.30
CA GLU A 78 13.34 12.98 6.41
C GLU A 78 12.53 13.06 7.72
N GLU A 79 11.31 13.55 7.65
CA GLU A 79 10.46 13.69 8.83
C GLU A 79 9.77 12.39 9.20
N GLY A 80 9.66 11.49 8.26
CA GLY A 80 9.15 10.15 8.50
C GLY A 80 7.77 9.89 7.94
N TYR A 81 7.45 8.62 7.88
CA TYR A 81 6.19 8.14 7.31
C TYR A 81 5.80 6.83 7.97
N ARG A 82 4.60 6.36 7.67
CA ARG A 82 4.10 5.10 8.22
C ARG A 82 3.76 4.15 7.09
N LEU A 83 4.13 2.89 7.27
CA LEU A 83 3.75 1.81 6.35
C LEU A 83 2.79 0.90 7.09
N ILE A 84 1.63 0.64 6.48
CA ILE A 84 0.59 -0.18 7.09
C ILE A 84 0.18 -1.28 6.12
N ILE A 85 0.08 -2.50 6.64
CA ILE A 85 -0.52 -3.63 5.95
C ILE A 85 -1.66 -4.13 6.83
N ASN A 86 -2.86 -4.21 6.24
CA ASN A 86 -4.03 -4.74 6.93
C ASN A 86 -4.26 -6.20 6.50
N CYS A 87 -4.57 -7.07 7.44
CA CYS A 87 -4.86 -8.47 7.14
C CYS A 87 -6.18 -8.88 7.78
N ASN A 88 -7.12 -9.28 6.97
CA ASN A 88 -8.44 -9.77 7.38
C ASN A 88 -9.24 -8.78 8.23
N SER A 89 -10.35 -9.21 8.81
CA SER A 89 -11.34 -8.31 9.43
C SER A 89 -10.80 -7.57 10.64
N HIS A 90 -10.07 -8.24 11.53
CA HIS A 90 -9.52 -7.58 12.71
C HIS A 90 -8.42 -6.57 12.33
N GLY A 91 -7.76 -6.79 11.20
CA GLY A 91 -6.77 -5.86 10.68
C GLY A 91 -7.36 -4.70 9.87
N GLY A 92 -8.66 -4.75 9.59
CA GLY A 92 -9.34 -3.72 8.83
C GLY A 92 -9.11 -3.78 7.32
N GLN A 93 -8.84 -4.97 6.78
CA GLN A 93 -8.62 -5.12 5.34
C GLN A 93 -9.93 -4.94 4.58
N GLU A 94 -9.95 -3.99 3.63
CA GLU A 94 -11.13 -3.72 2.82
C GLU A 94 -11.07 -4.36 1.44
N VAL A 95 -9.90 -4.32 0.80
CA VAL A 95 -9.69 -4.93 -0.51
C VAL A 95 -8.78 -6.15 -0.35
N TYR A 96 -9.23 -7.31 -0.84
CA TYR A 96 -8.50 -8.57 -0.69
C TYR A 96 -7.51 -8.77 -1.84
N HIS A 97 -6.62 -7.81 -1.94
CA HIS A 97 -5.41 -7.80 -2.73
C HIS A 97 -4.38 -7.09 -1.84
N LEU A 98 -3.40 -7.83 -1.37
CA LEU A 98 -2.38 -7.34 -0.44
C LEU A 98 -1.85 -5.98 -0.89
N HIS A 99 -1.76 -5.04 0.01
CA HIS A 99 -1.22 -3.71 -0.30
C HIS A 99 -0.59 -3.07 0.92
N VAL A 100 0.39 -2.23 0.65
CA VAL A 100 1.05 -1.43 1.67
C VAL A 100 0.54 0.00 1.53
N HIS A 101 0.02 0.56 2.63
CA HIS A 101 -0.28 1.99 2.69
C HIS A 101 0.99 2.74 3.03
N LEU A 102 1.33 3.73 2.23
CA LEU A 102 2.40 4.71 2.52
C LEU A 102 1.72 6.01 2.90
N LEU A 103 1.87 6.41 4.15
CA LEU A 103 1.21 7.60 4.70
C LEU A 103 2.24 8.55 5.28
N GLY A 104 2.12 9.82 4.95
CA GLY A 104 3.04 10.84 5.47
C GLY A 104 2.62 12.24 5.12
N GLY A 105 3.50 13.19 5.40
CA GLY A 105 3.26 14.61 5.12
C GLY A 105 2.78 15.39 6.32
N ARG A 106 2.53 14.74 7.46
CA ARG A 106 2.21 15.35 8.75
C ARG A 106 2.39 14.30 9.84
N PRO A 107 2.46 14.70 11.13
CA PRO A 107 2.40 13.74 12.22
C PRO A 107 1.09 12.93 12.14
N LEU A 108 1.18 11.62 12.23
CA LEU A 108 0.03 10.73 12.03
C LEU A 108 -0.66 10.31 13.33
N GLY A 109 -0.14 10.78 14.48
CA GLY A 109 -0.70 10.45 15.76
C GLY A 109 -0.20 9.10 16.30
N PRO A 110 -0.87 8.56 17.34
CA PRO A 110 -0.44 7.31 17.96
C PRO A 110 -0.54 6.15 16.97
N MET A 111 0.18 5.07 17.28
CA MET A 111 0.21 3.88 16.41
C MET A 111 -1.19 3.30 16.21
N LEU A 112 -1.99 3.26 17.27
CA LEU A 112 -3.39 2.81 17.22
C LEU A 112 -4.26 3.85 17.88
N SER A 113 -5.57 3.80 17.55
CA SER A 113 -6.56 4.65 18.21
C SER A 113 -6.60 4.32 19.71
N ASP A 114 -6.98 5.33 20.53
CA ASP A 114 -7.19 5.10 21.95
C ASP A 114 -8.33 4.10 22.12
N PRO A 115 -8.11 2.95 22.85
CA PRO A 115 -9.16 1.97 23.03
C PRO A 115 -10.40 2.52 23.76
N ALA A 116 -10.25 3.62 24.49
CA ALA A 116 -11.37 4.27 25.18
C ALA A 116 -12.18 5.18 24.28
N ALA A 117 -11.71 5.45 23.08
CA ALA A 117 -12.37 6.35 22.13
C ALA A 117 -13.57 5.69 21.47
#